data_fa65c250e9727825cb08ce3feb366539
#
_entry.id   fa65c250e9727825cb08ce3feb366539
#
_cell.length_a   1.000
_cell.length_b   1.000
_cell.length_c   1.000
_cell.angle_alpha   90.00
_cell.angle_beta   90.00
_cell.angle_gamma   90.00
#
_symmetry.space_group_name_H-M   'P 1'
#
loop_
_entity.id
_entity.type
_entity.pdbx_description
1 polymer ?
#
loop_
_entity_poly.entity_id
_entity_poly.type
_entity_poly.pdbx_seq_one_letter_code
_entity_poly.pdbx_strand_id
1 'polypeptide(L)'
;MFKTSKFLSAVAVSAAALFASSSNADTMNTPSISAMSIHSGLESPWDMAFTKAGDMFYTEKCKGLSVKTKSGSVNALVGMKDSSGYASANKDLFCSGQAGMMGVTLDPNFKKNRRVYVASTSNKYHGSGCKTNFERCDGNIIMRFVVSKDMKSVSDRTDIVKDIQYKPFESDHPFGGP
;
A
#
# COMPACT_ATOMS: atom_id res chain seq x y z
N MET A 1 80.03 -60.69 -19.65
CA MET A 1 80.39 -59.35 -19.05
C MET A 1 79.49 -58.32 -19.69
N PHE A 2 78.28 -58.08 -19.07
CA PHE A 2 77.30 -57.22 -19.62
C PHE A 2 77.26 -55.91 -18.80
N LYS A 3 77.48 -54.80 -19.46
CA LYS A 3 77.38 -53.45 -18.90
C LYS A 3 75.94 -52.95 -19.04
N THR A 4 75.28 -52.78 -17.96
CA THR A 4 73.92 -52.15 -17.91
C THR A 4 74.08 -50.63 -17.89
N SER A 5 73.58 -49.99 -18.96
CA SER A 5 73.43 -48.57 -19.03
C SER A 5 72.13 -48.11 -18.38
N LYS A 6 72.20 -47.21 -17.39
CA LYS A 6 71.02 -46.60 -16.74
C LYS A 6 70.68 -45.32 -17.51
N PHE A 7 69.49 -45.31 -18.12
CA PHE A 7 68.88 -44.11 -18.62
C PHE A 7 68.14 -43.37 -17.51
N LEU A 8 68.60 -42.19 -17.22
CA LEU A 8 67.83 -41.25 -16.37
C LEU A 8 66.85 -40.48 -17.26
N SER A 9 65.56 -40.76 -17.07
CA SER A 9 64.49 -39.94 -17.61
C SER A 9 64.24 -38.73 -16.76
N ALA A 10 64.55 -37.56 -17.25
CA ALA A 10 64.19 -36.28 -16.63
C ALA A 10 62.71 -35.99 -16.95
N VAL A 11 61.87 -35.97 -15.91
CA VAL A 11 60.47 -35.52 -16.02
C VAL A 11 60.45 -34.03 -15.84
N ALA A 12 60.19 -33.29 -16.93
CA ALA A 12 59.94 -31.86 -16.85
C ALA A 12 58.54 -31.59 -16.35
N VAL A 13 58.40 -31.09 -15.12
CA VAL A 13 57.13 -30.61 -14.57
C VAL A 13 56.89 -29.19 -15.05
N SER A 14 56.01 -29.02 -16.03
CA SER A 14 55.53 -27.70 -16.45
C SER A 14 54.57 -27.14 -15.44
N ALA A 15 54.95 -26.19 -14.64
CA ALA A 15 54.08 -25.41 -13.75
C ALA A 15 53.25 -24.44 -14.60
N ALA A 16 51.98 -24.78 -14.84
CA ALA A 16 51.01 -23.84 -15.39
C ALA A 16 50.63 -22.84 -14.32
N ALA A 17 51.12 -21.62 -14.42
CA ALA A 17 50.67 -20.51 -13.57
C ALA A 17 49.27 -20.13 -13.98
N LEU A 18 48.29 -20.51 -13.18
CA LEU A 18 46.91 -20.02 -13.23
C LEU A 18 46.93 -18.55 -12.78
N PHE A 19 46.87 -17.61 -13.73
CA PHE A 19 46.55 -16.23 -13.43
C PHE A 19 45.07 -16.17 -13.04
N ALA A 20 44.79 -16.21 -11.73
CA ALA A 20 43.50 -15.81 -11.22
C ALA A 20 43.34 -14.30 -11.43
N SER A 21 42.65 -13.90 -12.49
CA SER A 21 42.13 -12.54 -12.62
C SER A 21 41.15 -12.30 -11.48
N SER A 22 41.61 -11.60 -10.46
CA SER A 22 40.70 -11.02 -9.48
C SER A 22 39.83 -10.00 -10.21
N SER A 23 38.61 -10.37 -10.56
CA SER A 23 37.59 -9.41 -10.94
C SER A 23 37.38 -8.53 -9.73
N ASN A 24 37.85 -7.30 -9.74
CA ASN A 24 37.40 -6.26 -8.83
C ASN A 24 35.93 -6.07 -9.12
N ALA A 25 35.07 -6.78 -8.37
CA ALA A 25 33.66 -6.40 -8.28
C ALA A 25 33.67 -4.98 -7.71
N ASP A 26 33.29 -4.01 -8.53
CA ASP A 26 33.02 -2.66 -8.06
C ASP A 26 32.06 -2.82 -6.88
N THR A 27 32.53 -2.46 -5.69
CA THR A 27 31.66 -2.34 -4.53
C THR A 27 30.66 -1.24 -4.87
N MET A 28 29.48 -1.65 -5.38
CA MET A 28 28.37 -0.73 -5.51
C MET A 28 28.18 -0.09 -4.14
N ASN A 29 28.39 1.22 -4.08
CA ASN A 29 28.07 2.01 -2.89
C ASN A 29 26.56 1.90 -2.68
N THR A 30 26.12 0.89 -1.95
CA THR A 30 24.72 0.77 -1.54
C THR A 30 24.40 2.00 -0.69
N PRO A 31 23.39 2.81 -1.10
CA PRO A 31 23.03 3.99 -0.34
C PRO A 31 22.64 3.58 1.09
N SER A 32 23.19 4.28 2.08
CA SER A 32 22.79 4.09 3.46
C SER A 32 21.36 4.54 3.63
N ILE A 33 20.47 3.60 3.96
CA ILE A 33 19.05 3.87 4.22
C ILE A 33 18.85 3.87 5.73
N SER A 34 18.34 4.99 6.26
CA SER A 34 17.86 5.05 7.64
C SER A 34 16.35 5.06 7.66
N ALA A 35 15.73 4.27 8.55
CA ALA A 35 14.30 4.23 8.74
C ALA A 35 13.92 4.93 10.05
N MET A 36 12.86 5.74 10.01
CA MET A 36 12.30 6.39 11.18
C MET A 36 10.79 6.15 11.22
N SER A 37 10.26 5.69 12.36
CA SER A 37 8.83 5.55 12.56
C SER A 37 8.20 6.94 12.78
N ILE A 38 7.32 7.35 11.89
CA ILE A 38 6.59 8.63 12.00
C ILE A 38 5.21 8.47 12.63
N HIS A 39 4.67 7.26 12.63
CA HIS A 39 3.39 6.93 13.24
C HIS A 39 3.33 5.43 13.53
N SER A 40 2.70 5.04 14.65
CA SER A 40 2.62 3.64 15.11
C SER A 40 1.22 3.34 15.66
N GLY A 41 0.95 2.07 15.96
CA GLY A 41 -0.34 1.64 16.52
C GLY A 41 -1.48 1.59 15.50
N LEU A 42 -1.16 1.52 14.20
CA LEU A 42 -2.14 1.41 13.13
C LEU A 42 -2.61 -0.05 12.96
N GLU A 43 -3.89 -0.23 12.65
CA GLU A 43 -4.48 -1.53 12.33
C GLU A 43 -4.72 -1.65 10.83
N SER A 44 -3.98 -2.52 10.17
CA SER A 44 -4.07 -2.72 8.72
C SER A 44 -4.01 -1.40 7.92
N PRO A 45 -2.95 -0.59 8.09
CA PRO A 45 -2.77 0.62 7.29
C PRO A 45 -2.66 0.24 5.82
N TRP A 46 -3.31 1.03 4.95
CA TRP A 46 -3.35 0.70 3.54
C TRP A 46 -2.67 1.74 2.65
N ASP A 47 -2.98 3.00 2.84
CA ASP A 47 -2.46 4.06 1.99
C ASP A 47 -2.27 5.38 2.75
N MET A 48 -1.46 6.28 2.19
CA MET A 48 -1.21 7.59 2.79
C MET A 48 -0.99 8.67 1.73
N ALA A 49 -1.43 9.89 2.04
CA ALA A 49 -1.21 11.08 1.23
C ALA A 49 -0.80 12.27 2.09
N PHE A 50 0.12 13.09 1.59
CA PHE A 50 0.66 14.23 2.34
C PHE A 50 0.22 15.55 1.75
N THR A 51 -0.13 16.50 2.63
CA THR A 51 -0.25 17.91 2.22
C THR A 51 1.14 18.53 2.03
N LYS A 52 1.20 19.60 1.25
CA LYS A 52 2.47 20.38 1.15
C LYS A 52 2.93 20.97 2.51
N ALA A 53 2.02 21.07 3.49
CA ALA A 53 2.31 21.53 4.83
C ALA A 53 2.89 20.45 5.75
N GLY A 54 2.80 19.17 5.34
CA GLY A 54 3.32 18.02 6.10
C GLY A 54 2.26 17.28 6.92
N ASP A 55 0.97 17.57 6.73
CA ASP A 55 -0.08 16.73 7.32
C ASP A 55 -0.21 15.43 6.53
N MET A 56 -0.38 14.31 7.23
CA MET A 56 -0.48 12.98 6.65
C MET A 56 -1.91 12.44 6.79
N PHE A 57 -2.61 12.30 5.67
CA PHE A 57 -3.84 11.53 5.60
C PHE A 57 -3.50 10.07 5.41
N TYR A 58 -4.20 9.19 6.11
CA TYR A 58 -3.96 7.75 5.98
C TYR A 58 -5.24 6.96 6.18
N THR A 59 -5.29 5.78 5.57
CA THR A 59 -6.40 4.86 5.71
C THR A 59 -5.99 3.62 6.51
N GLU A 60 -6.91 3.16 7.35
CA GLU A 60 -6.88 1.85 8.00
C GLU A 60 -8.07 1.05 7.46
N LYS A 61 -7.78 -0.11 6.90
CA LYS A 61 -8.72 -0.88 6.07
C LYS A 61 -10.11 -1.05 6.71
N CYS A 62 -10.16 -1.45 7.98
CA CYS A 62 -11.41 -1.71 8.69
C CYS A 62 -11.82 -0.59 9.64
N LYS A 63 -11.04 0.47 9.76
CA LYS A 63 -11.34 1.62 10.63
C LYS A 63 -11.81 2.84 9.86
N GLY A 64 -11.02 3.32 8.91
CA GLY A 64 -11.41 4.50 8.14
C GLY A 64 -10.26 5.42 7.76
N LEU A 65 -10.60 6.67 7.42
CA LEU A 65 -9.69 7.74 7.08
C LEU A 65 -9.38 8.59 8.31
N SER A 66 -8.11 8.80 8.58
CA SER A 66 -7.62 9.69 9.62
C SER A 66 -6.60 10.67 9.06
N VAL A 67 -6.32 11.75 9.81
CA VAL A 67 -5.24 12.67 9.51
C VAL A 67 -4.35 12.85 10.75
N LYS A 68 -3.04 12.69 10.54
CA LYS A 68 -2.03 13.14 11.49
C LYS A 68 -1.52 14.49 11.03
N THR A 69 -1.79 15.52 11.80
CA THR A 69 -1.34 16.89 11.49
C THR A 69 0.18 17.00 11.67
N LYS A 70 0.79 17.98 11.02
CA LYS A 70 2.20 18.32 11.21
C LYS A 70 2.56 18.56 12.69
N SER A 71 1.62 19.07 13.48
CA SER A 71 1.79 19.29 14.93
C SER A 71 1.74 18.01 15.76
N GLY A 72 1.40 16.87 15.16
CA GLY A 72 1.33 15.56 15.82
C GLY A 72 -0.08 15.12 16.26
N SER A 73 -1.08 15.99 16.20
CA SER A 73 -2.46 15.63 16.53
C SER A 73 -3.02 14.63 15.51
N VAL A 74 -3.74 13.62 15.99
CA VAL A 74 -4.44 12.63 15.15
C VAL A 74 -5.94 12.87 15.26
N ASN A 75 -6.61 13.02 14.12
CA ASN A 75 -8.05 13.21 14.03
C ASN A 75 -8.65 12.13 13.12
N ALA A 76 -9.62 11.39 13.64
CA ALA A 76 -10.36 10.37 12.91
C ALA A 76 -11.52 11.02 12.14
N LEU A 77 -11.49 11.01 10.82
CA LEU A 77 -12.37 11.79 9.95
C LEU A 77 -13.58 11.03 9.44
N VAL A 78 -13.35 9.91 8.76
CA VAL A 78 -14.38 9.10 8.09
C VAL A 78 -14.28 7.67 8.58
N GLY A 79 -15.27 7.21 9.34
CA GLY A 79 -15.32 5.85 9.87
C GLY A 79 -16.06 4.88 8.95
N MET A 80 -15.65 3.62 9.01
CA MET A 80 -16.40 2.48 8.48
C MET A 80 -17.64 2.22 9.36
N LYS A 81 -18.54 1.35 8.90
CA LYS A 81 -19.82 1.04 9.57
C LYS A 81 -19.70 0.77 11.07
N ASP A 82 -18.73 -0.03 11.47
CA ASP A 82 -18.57 -0.50 12.84
C ASP A 82 -17.45 0.22 13.60
N SER A 83 -16.91 1.32 13.04
CA SER A 83 -15.86 2.13 13.65
C SER A 83 -16.42 3.17 14.61
N SER A 84 -15.77 3.35 15.74
CA SER A 84 -16.10 4.37 16.74
C SER A 84 -15.07 5.50 16.77
N GLY A 85 -15.47 6.67 17.27
CA GLY A 85 -14.57 7.81 17.45
C GLY A 85 -14.28 8.65 16.20
N TYR A 86 -14.92 8.33 15.07
CA TYR A 86 -14.80 9.08 13.83
C TYR A 86 -15.80 10.25 13.77
N ALA A 87 -15.38 11.36 13.20
CA ALA A 87 -16.23 12.55 13.04
C ALA A 87 -17.44 12.32 12.12
N SER A 88 -17.28 11.42 11.14
CA SER A 88 -18.34 11.00 10.23
C SER A 88 -18.41 9.47 10.18
N ALA A 89 -19.52 8.89 10.61
CA ALA A 89 -19.79 7.46 10.49
C ALA A 89 -20.61 7.18 9.22
N ASN A 90 -20.19 6.20 8.42
CA ASN A 90 -20.82 5.85 7.15
C ASN A 90 -21.28 4.38 7.20
N LYS A 91 -22.57 4.18 7.42
CA LYS A 91 -23.16 2.84 7.58
C LYS A 91 -23.10 1.95 6.34
N ASP A 92 -22.91 2.55 5.18
CA ASP A 92 -22.76 1.85 3.90
C ASP A 92 -21.34 1.36 3.63
N LEU A 93 -20.34 1.88 4.35
CA LEU A 93 -18.95 1.44 4.21
C LEU A 93 -18.69 0.25 5.11
N PHE A 94 -18.16 -0.82 4.55
CA PHE A 94 -17.93 -2.06 5.30
C PHE A 94 -16.53 -2.63 5.06
N CYS A 95 -16.10 -3.51 5.97
CA CYS A 95 -14.85 -4.24 5.89
C CYS A 95 -15.13 -5.75 5.98
N SER A 96 -14.59 -6.52 5.04
CA SER A 96 -14.68 -7.98 5.05
C SER A 96 -13.60 -8.58 4.15
N GLY A 97 -12.79 -9.48 4.65
CA GLY A 97 -11.68 -10.06 3.90
C GLY A 97 -10.70 -8.98 3.43
N GLN A 98 -10.54 -8.82 2.12
CA GLN A 98 -9.71 -7.75 1.55
C GLN A 98 -10.47 -6.42 1.37
N ALA A 99 -11.79 -6.44 1.49
CA ALA A 99 -12.65 -5.29 1.38
C ALA A 99 -12.46 -4.30 2.54
N GLY A 100 -12.56 -3.02 2.26
CA GLY A 100 -12.46 -1.97 3.28
C GLY A 100 -12.15 -0.61 2.68
N MET A 101 -11.69 0.31 3.51
CA MET A 101 -11.18 1.60 3.07
C MET A 101 -9.72 1.44 2.64
N MET A 102 -9.41 1.82 1.41
CA MET A 102 -8.11 1.55 0.77
C MET A 102 -7.41 2.85 0.39
N GLY A 103 -7.48 3.23 -0.89
CA GLY A 103 -6.73 4.35 -1.42
C GLY A 103 -7.15 5.71 -0.86
N VAL A 104 -6.20 6.62 -0.68
CA VAL A 104 -6.44 8.02 -0.34
C VAL A 104 -5.59 8.94 -1.21
N THR A 105 -6.17 10.01 -1.72
CA THR A 105 -5.43 11.07 -2.39
C THR A 105 -6.02 12.44 -2.12
N LEU A 106 -5.19 13.46 -2.24
CA LEU A 106 -5.59 14.85 -2.04
C LEU A 106 -5.76 15.54 -3.39
N ASP A 107 -6.73 16.46 -3.45
CA ASP A 107 -6.85 17.35 -4.60
C ASP A 107 -5.57 18.15 -4.80
N PRO A 108 -5.06 18.33 -6.03
CA PRO A 108 -3.89 19.18 -6.29
C PRO A 108 -4.01 20.60 -5.71
N ASN A 109 -5.25 21.10 -5.60
CA ASN A 109 -5.58 22.39 -5.00
C ASN A 109 -6.07 22.27 -3.55
N PHE A 110 -5.70 21.22 -2.82
CA PHE A 110 -6.17 20.95 -1.44
C PHE A 110 -6.08 22.18 -0.53
N LYS A 111 -5.05 22.99 -0.64
CA LYS A 111 -4.91 24.24 0.13
C LYS A 111 -6.12 25.19 -0.04
N LYS A 112 -6.74 25.20 -1.22
CA LYS A 112 -7.89 26.06 -1.54
C LYS A 112 -9.22 25.37 -1.28
N ASN A 113 -9.38 24.14 -1.77
CA ASN A 113 -10.66 23.45 -1.82
C ASN A 113 -10.85 22.37 -0.75
N ARG A 114 -9.78 21.98 -0.05
CA ARG A 114 -9.80 21.02 1.07
C ARG A 114 -10.35 19.64 0.71
N ARG A 115 -10.31 19.27 -0.56
CA ARG A 115 -10.88 18.01 -1.04
C ARG A 115 -9.92 16.84 -0.85
N VAL A 116 -10.46 15.76 -0.30
CA VAL A 116 -9.80 14.45 -0.20
C VAL A 116 -10.66 13.42 -0.94
N TYR A 117 -10.01 12.49 -1.62
CA TYR A 117 -10.64 11.40 -2.34
C TYR A 117 -10.24 10.09 -1.69
N VAL A 118 -11.22 9.19 -1.51
CA VAL A 118 -11.03 7.92 -0.81
C VAL A 118 -11.70 6.80 -1.59
N ALA A 119 -10.97 5.73 -1.82
CA ALA A 119 -11.51 4.49 -2.36
C ALA A 119 -11.93 3.57 -1.21
N SER A 120 -13.13 3.03 -1.27
CA SER A 120 -13.65 2.11 -0.24
C SER A 120 -14.68 1.17 -0.82
N THR A 121 -14.97 0.11 -0.09
CA THR A 121 -16.13 -0.74 -0.35
C THR A 121 -17.39 -0.16 0.26
N SER A 122 -18.49 -0.31 -0.45
CA SER A 122 -19.80 0.16 -0.03
C SER A 122 -20.90 -0.80 -0.47
N ASN A 123 -21.92 -0.99 0.35
CA ASN A 123 -23.13 -1.74 0.02
C ASN A 123 -24.26 -0.82 -0.50
N LYS A 124 -23.98 0.46 -0.72
CA LYS A 124 -24.97 1.45 -1.17
C LYS A 124 -25.36 1.27 -2.64
N TYR A 125 -24.42 0.85 -3.44
CA TYR A 125 -24.64 0.69 -4.89
C TYR A 125 -24.50 -0.78 -5.22
N HIS A 126 -25.64 -1.40 -5.56
CA HIS A 126 -25.66 -2.78 -6.00
C HIS A 126 -25.37 -2.82 -7.49
N GLY A 127 -24.35 -3.58 -7.89
CA GLY A 127 -24.05 -3.80 -9.31
C GLY A 127 -25.26 -4.37 -10.05
N SER A 128 -25.46 -3.93 -11.28
CA SER A 128 -26.53 -4.43 -12.18
C SER A 128 -26.26 -5.91 -12.52
N GLY A 129 -26.78 -6.82 -11.76
CA GLY A 129 -26.59 -8.27 -11.98
C GLY A 129 -26.64 -9.10 -10.72
N CYS A 130 -26.72 -8.46 -9.57
CA CYS A 130 -26.88 -9.14 -8.31
C CYS A 130 -28.28 -9.74 -8.20
N LYS A 131 -28.37 -11.05 -8.36
CA LYS A 131 -29.68 -11.74 -8.48
C LYS A 131 -30.09 -12.54 -7.26
N THR A 132 -29.21 -12.74 -6.27
CA THR A 132 -29.52 -13.63 -5.14
C THR A 132 -28.97 -13.13 -3.81
N ASN A 133 -29.60 -13.60 -2.71
CA ASN A 133 -29.18 -13.33 -1.33
C ASN A 133 -27.81 -13.93 -0.96
N PHE A 134 -27.14 -14.62 -1.85
CA PHE A 134 -25.83 -15.24 -1.68
C PHE A 134 -24.70 -14.49 -2.40
N GLU A 135 -25.05 -13.65 -3.37
CA GLU A 135 -24.06 -12.82 -4.06
C GLU A 135 -23.90 -11.53 -3.27
N ARG A 136 -22.72 -11.28 -2.75
CA ARG A 136 -22.38 -9.98 -2.17
C ARG A 136 -22.41 -8.95 -3.28
N CYS A 137 -23.45 -8.15 -3.28
CA CYS A 137 -23.66 -7.06 -4.23
C CYS A 137 -22.95 -5.77 -3.81
N ASP A 138 -21.85 -5.93 -3.14
CA ASP A 138 -21.06 -4.82 -2.64
C ASP A 138 -20.17 -4.32 -3.77
N GLY A 139 -20.00 -3.03 -3.91
CA GLY A 139 -19.17 -2.41 -4.93
C GLY A 139 -18.02 -1.62 -4.31
N ASN A 140 -17.02 -1.32 -5.11
CA ASN A 140 -16.04 -0.31 -4.78
C ASN A 140 -16.55 1.06 -5.24
N ILE A 141 -16.30 2.07 -4.44
CA ILE A 141 -16.66 3.45 -4.74
C ILE A 141 -15.46 4.37 -4.53
N ILE A 142 -15.45 5.49 -5.23
CA ILE A 142 -14.56 6.60 -4.93
C ILE A 142 -15.41 7.74 -4.39
N MET A 143 -15.12 8.15 -3.18
CA MET A 143 -15.77 9.26 -2.50
C MET A 143 -14.88 10.48 -2.48
N ARG A 144 -15.49 11.65 -2.53
CA ARG A 144 -14.86 12.92 -2.25
C ARG A 144 -15.46 13.51 -0.98
N PHE A 145 -14.63 14.05 -0.11
CA PHE A 145 -15.03 14.84 1.06
C PHE A 145 -14.35 16.21 1.04
N VAL A 146 -14.92 17.16 1.77
CA VAL A 146 -14.27 18.42 2.10
C VAL A 146 -13.84 18.38 3.57
N VAL A 147 -12.55 18.53 3.81
CA VAL A 147 -11.97 18.52 5.17
C VAL A 147 -12.07 19.90 5.78
N SER A 148 -12.50 20.01 7.04
CA SER A 148 -12.56 21.26 7.78
C SER A 148 -11.18 21.93 7.91
N LYS A 149 -11.14 23.25 8.13
CA LYS A 149 -9.88 23.99 8.26
C LYS A 149 -9.01 23.50 9.42
N ASP A 150 -9.64 23.09 10.50
CA ASP A 150 -8.98 22.55 11.70
C ASP A 150 -8.62 21.06 11.61
N MET A 151 -8.89 20.42 10.47
CA MET A 151 -8.63 18.99 10.21
C MET A 151 -9.39 18.03 11.13
N LYS A 152 -10.48 18.45 11.76
CA LYS A 152 -11.20 17.62 12.74
C LYS A 152 -12.46 16.96 12.21
N SER A 153 -12.96 17.41 11.06
CA SER A 153 -14.19 16.89 10.47
C SER A 153 -14.16 16.91 8.95
N VAL A 154 -15.14 16.25 8.35
CA VAL A 154 -15.38 16.27 6.90
C VAL A 154 -16.85 16.60 6.63
N SER A 155 -17.11 17.18 5.48
CA SER A 155 -18.45 17.47 4.93
C SER A 155 -18.52 17.06 3.47
N ASP A 156 -19.68 17.27 2.85
CA ASP A 156 -19.92 17.23 1.40
C ASP A 156 -19.49 15.92 0.74
N ARG A 157 -19.78 14.78 1.39
CA ARG A 157 -19.56 13.47 0.76
C ARG A 157 -20.24 13.45 -0.61
N THR A 158 -19.46 13.22 -1.62
CA THR A 158 -19.92 13.00 -3.00
C THR A 158 -19.32 11.69 -3.49
N ASP A 159 -20.15 10.74 -3.86
CA ASP A 159 -19.71 9.48 -4.45
C ASP A 159 -19.47 9.74 -5.95
N ILE A 160 -18.18 9.89 -6.33
CA ILE A 160 -17.74 10.32 -7.67
C ILE A 160 -17.80 9.16 -8.65
N VAL A 161 -17.22 8.03 -8.26
CA VAL A 161 -17.32 6.79 -9.00
C VAL A 161 -18.15 5.83 -8.16
N LYS A 162 -19.18 5.28 -8.79
CA LYS A 162 -20.15 4.39 -8.19
C LYS A 162 -20.07 3.08 -8.94
N ASP A 163 -20.39 1.99 -8.27
CA ASP A 163 -20.60 0.71 -8.92
C ASP A 163 -19.37 0.24 -9.74
N ILE A 164 -18.18 0.38 -9.17
CA ILE A 164 -17.01 -0.32 -9.69
C ILE A 164 -17.29 -1.79 -9.44
N GLN A 165 -17.60 -2.51 -10.52
CA GLN A 165 -18.05 -3.89 -10.44
C GLN A 165 -17.04 -4.74 -9.66
N TYR A 166 -17.59 -5.46 -8.72
CA TYR A 166 -17.00 -6.53 -8.02
C TYR A 166 -16.88 -7.75 -8.93
N LYS A 167 -15.74 -8.39 -8.99
CA LYS A 167 -15.60 -9.65 -9.75
C LYS A 167 -16.42 -10.74 -9.04
N PRO A 168 -17.41 -11.35 -9.71
CA PRO A 168 -18.21 -12.40 -9.07
C PRO A 168 -17.32 -13.55 -8.60
N PHE A 169 -17.74 -14.18 -7.55
CA PHE A 169 -17.10 -15.24 -6.81
C PHE A 169 -16.64 -16.43 -7.67
N GLU A 170 -15.39 -16.47 -8.02
CA GLU A 170 -14.66 -17.72 -8.30
C GLU A 170 -13.28 -17.77 -7.63
N SER A 171 -12.95 -16.77 -6.84
CA SER A 171 -11.72 -16.75 -6.07
C SER A 171 -11.95 -16.05 -4.72
N ASP A 172 -11.29 -16.53 -3.69
CA ASP A 172 -11.29 -15.96 -2.34
C ASP A 172 -10.76 -14.51 -2.25
N HIS A 173 -10.52 -13.87 -3.39
CA HIS A 173 -10.03 -12.52 -3.51
C HIS A 173 -11.05 -11.61 -4.19
N PRO A 174 -11.94 -11.01 -3.42
CA PRO A 174 -13.00 -10.13 -3.93
C PRO A 174 -12.50 -8.84 -4.59
N PHE A 175 -11.25 -8.49 -4.41
CA PHE A 175 -10.66 -7.30 -5.00
C PHE A 175 -9.40 -7.69 -5.76
N GLY A 176 -9.46 -7.65 -7.07
CA GLY A 176 -8.26 -7.38 -7.81
C GLY A 176 -7.76 -6.02 -7.31
N GLY A 177 -6.63 -6.00 -6.65
CA GLY A 177 -5.95 -4.75 -6.34
C GLY A 177 -5.72 -3.95 -7.62
N PRO A 178 -5.39 -2.67 -7.47
CA PRO A 178 -5.00 -1.85 -8.60
C PRO A 178 -3.84 -2.47 -9.33
#